data_ce9dc4e840879f4e1293605d6b00aed4
#
_entry.id   ce9dc4e840879f4e1293605d6b00aed4
#
_cell.length_a   1.000
_cell.length_b   1.000
_cell.length_c   1.000
_cell.angle_alpha   90.00
_cell.angle_beta   90.00
_cell.angle_gamma   90.00
#
_symmetry.space_group_name_H-M   'P 1'
#
loop_
_entity.id
_entity.type
_entity.pdbx_description
1 polymer ?
#
loop_
_entity_poly.entity_id
_entity_poly.type
_entity_poly.pdbx_seq_one_letter_code
_entity_poly.pdbx_strand_id
1 'polypeptide(L)'
;MMHSSRLTRRSVIKGGLGLALATTALTTLGLPMPARAAAKKVIIGAFADGGLTPFKEKIIPLAKEQGFDIEFLEDEYGVTLEKWFADAHSGAGQYDLYLLDDPWVPQFGAANVLEDLGAGGIDASDKDWIGSMIDMGYWPPQKGPRVKGFENAKPTLICVPFVGDLQTLTYRNDVFANGAPKTWDEVIAKGKEGVAAGKIKYPVVFRGVSGNPIVTSWYPIFLSFGGSFFDDKWNPIFNSAEGKASADFFVGAMKQNAPSGVVEFDSDQEGAAILGGEAGAIIQYSGNALKADDPTQTKVAGKLDFGVVPKQQSAIAQMGIFIAGVPKSAPKANSIEFLKWYVSAETQAKLSEAGSIPVKRSAFGIAKPGNRLIPVALQQLDAGALPRPRTPDWAKVEELLGIELNKALQAGSGGGAALDNAAKQVKDYLTTAGYY
;
A
#
# COMPACT_ATOMS: atom_id res chain seq x y z
N MET A 1 -27.66 -51.36 30.71
CA MET A 1 -28.30 -51.23 32.03
C MET A 1 -28.24 -49.76 32.36
N MET A 2 -29.33 -49.02 32.13
CA MET A 2 -30.27 -48.54 33.14
C MET A 2 -29.57 -47.58 34.13
N HIS A 3 -29.92 -46.33 34.36
CA HIS A 3 -31.27 -45.78 34.48
C HIS A 3 -31.24 -44.25 34.30
N SER A 4 -32.29 -43.74 33.70
CA SER A 4 -32.80 -42.40 33.69
C SER A 4 -33.25 -41.91 35.07
N SER A 5 -33.21 -40.61 35.33
CA SER A 5 -34.33 -39.94 36.04
C SER A 5 -34.40 -38.46 35.76
N ARG A 6 -35.48 -38.08 35.12
CA ARG A 6 -36.06 -36.74 35.13
C ARG A 6 -36.66 -36.45 36.50
N LEU A 7 -36.56 -35.18 36.99
CA LEU A 7 -37.53 -34.64 37.93
C LEU A 7 -37.95 -33.21 37.60
N THR A 8 -39.23 -33.05 37.64
CA THR A 8 -40.09 -31.98 37.20
C THR A 8 -40.33 -30.91 38.31
N ARG A 9 -40.81 -29.76 37.82
CA ARG A 9 -41.35 -28.60 38.57
C ARG A 9 -42.34 -28.95 39.68
N ARG A 10 -42.35 -28.13 40.78
CA ARG A 10 -43.55 -27.38 41.31
C ARG A 10 -43.32 -26.85 42.71
N SER A 11 -43.46 -25.52 42.81
CA SER A 11 -44.26 -24.70 43.78
C SER A 11 -44.34 -25.11 45.26
N VAL A 12 -44.06 -24.13 46.13
CA VAL A 12 -44.94 -23.79 47.28
C VAL A 12 -44.82 -22.32 47.63
N ILE A 13 -45.98 -21.69 47.75
CA ILE A 13 -46.26 -20.34 48.24
C ILE A 13 -46.66 -20.43 49.72
N LYS A 14 -46.36 -19.39 50.49
CA LYS A 14 -47.00 -18.85 51.73
C LYS A 14 -45.92 -18.62 52.81
N GLY A 15 -45.79 -17.52 53.46
CA GLY A 15 -46.62 -16.37 53.80
C GLY A 15 -46.02 -15.79 55.08
N GLY A 16 -46.05 -14.48 55.30
CA GLY A 16 -45.62 -13.92 56.55
C GLY A 16 -45.49 -12.36 56.53
N LEU A 17 -46.42 -11.77 57.21
CA LEU A 17 -46.72 -10.32 57.45
C LEU A 17 -45.48 -9.47 57.83
N GLY A 18 -45.39 -8.30 57.27
CA GLY A 18 -45.56 -7.00 57.89
C GLY A 18 -44.36 -6.41 58.65
N LEU A 19 -43.82 -5.33 58.12
CA LEU A 19 -43.47 -4.10 58.83
C LEU A 19 -43.33 -2.98 57.78
N ALA A 20 -44.26 -1.98 57.92
CA ALA A 20 -44.19 -0.76 57.12
C ALA A 20 -43.13 0.16 57.75
N LEU A 21 -42.06 0.43 56.97
CA LEU A 21 -41.19 1.56 57.20
C LEU A 21 -41.30 2.51 55.99
N ALA A 22 -41.86 3.68 56.31
CA ALA A 22 -41.96 4.81 55.40
C ALA A 22 -40.58 5.31 55.07
N THR A 23 -40.10 4.98 53.89
CA THR A 23 -38.93 5.63 53.27
C THR A 23 -39.43 6.69 52.30
N THR A 24 -39.21 7.95 52.66
CA THR A 24 -39.36 9.11 51.78
C THR A 24 -38.59 8.90 50.48
N ALA A 25 -39.34 8.76 49.40
CA ALA A 25 -38.77 8.73 48.04
C ALA A 25 -38.22 10.12 47.72
N LEU A 26 -36.90 10.31 47.79
CA LEU A 26 -36.23 11.36 47.06
C LEU A 26 -36.36 11.01 45.57
N THR A 27 -37.29 11.65 44.88
CA THR A 27 -37.31 11.68 43.42
C THR A 27 -36.10 12.48 42.95
N THR A 28 -34.98 11.80 42.73
CA THR A 28 -33.92 12.35 41.91
C THR A 28 -34.49 12.53 40.49
N LEU A 29 -34.71 13.79 40.12
CA LEU A 29 -34.90 14.17 38.72
C LEU A 29 -33.68 13.71 37.96
N GLY A 30 -33.75 12.48 37.43
CA GLY A 30 -32.80 11.97 36.43
C GLY A 30 -32.95 12.83 35.20
N LEU A 31 -32.06 13.80 35.02
CA LEU A 31 -31.88 14.42 33.73
C LEU A 31 -31.63 13.28 32.72
N PRO A 32 -32.38 13.23 31.62
CA PRO A 32 -32.08 12.23 30.58
C PRO A 32 -30.65 12.44 30.15
N MET A 33 -29.79 11.47 30.44
CA MET A 33 -28.48 11.44 29.76
C MET A 33 -28.76 11.44 28.26
N PRO A 34 -28.11 12.32 27.48
CA PRO A 34 -28.28 12.29 26.04
C PRO A 34 -27.98 10.88 25.57
N ALA A 35 -28.93 10.25 24.89
CA ALA A 35 -28.72 8.95 24.29
C ALA A 35 -27.49 9.06 23.43
N ARG A 36 -26.44 8.34 23.78
CA ARG A 36 -25.22 8.26 22.94
C ARG A 36 -25.68 7.75 21.59
N ALA A 37 -25.49 8.56 20.53
CA ALA A 37 -25.84 8.14 19.20
C ALA A 37 -25.16 6.78 18.91
N ALA A 38 -25.89 5.88 18.25
CA ALA A 38 -25.32 4.58 17.87
C ALA A 38 -24.05 4.81 17.05
N ALA A 39 -22.99 4.05 17.36
CA ALA A 39 -21.75 4.17 16.67
C ALA A 39 -21.92 3.84 15.17
N LYS A 40 -21.27 4.61 14.30
CA LYS A 40 -21.31 4.44 12.85
C LYS A 40 -20.37 3.29 12.47
N LYS A 41 -20.92 2.09 12.26
CA LYS A 41 -20.13 0.93 11.87
C LYS A 41 -19.59 1.13 10.45
N VAL A 42 -18.30 0.78 10.24
CA VAL A 42 -17.62 0.71 8.93
C VAL A 42 -16.72 -0.51 8.90
N ILE A 43 -16.99 -1.45 8.01
CA ILE A 43 -16.19 -2.65 7.77
C ILE A 43 -15.17 -2.34 6.67
N ILE A 44 -13.90 -2.30 7.03
CA ILE A 44 -12.80 -1.98 6.12
C ILE A 44 -12.05 -3.25 5.76
N GLY A 45 -12.01 -3.59 4.46
CA GLY A 45 -11.12 -4.61 3.93
C GLY A 45 -9.77 -4.02 3.56
N ALA A 46 -8.68 -4.65 4.00
CA ALA A 46 -7.31 -4.30 3.65
C ALA A 46 -6.51 -5.57 3.35
N PHE A 47 -5.46 -5.48 2.57
CA PHE A 47 -4.45 -6.53 2.56
C PHE A 47 -3.41 -6.26 3.66
N ALA A 48 -2.85 -7.35 4.20
CA ALA A 48 -1.89 -7.25 5.30
C ALA A 48 -0.61 -6.54 4.85
N ASP A 49 -0.32 -5.40 5.46
CA ASP A 49 0.89 -4.62 5.20
C ASP A 49 1.32 -3.81 6.44
N GLY A 50 2.64 -3.73 6.64
CA GLY A 50 3.23 -2.99 7.75
C GLY A 50 2.98 -1.48 7.70
N GLY A 51 2.79 -0.90 6.51
CA GLY A 51 2.47 0.52 6.32
C GLY A 51 1.13 0.95 6.92
N LEU A 52 0.21 -0.02 7.15
CA LEU A 52 -1.08 0.22 7.80
C LEU A 52 -1.01 0.19 9.35
N THR A 53 0.14 -0.17 9.94
CA THR A 53 0.29 -0.23 11.40
C THR A 53 -0.06 1.10 12.09
N PRO A 54 0.40 2.28 11.63
CA PRO A 54 0.02 3.55 12.25
C PRO A 54 -1.50 3.82 12.19
N PHE A 55 -2.16 3.45 11.09
CA PHE A 55 -3.61 3.55 10.97
C PHE A 55 -4.31 2.67 12.01
N LYS A 56 -3.93 1.40 12.10
CA LYS A 56 -4.54 0.45 13.06
C LYS A 56 -4.36 0.88 14.50
N GLU A 57 -3.14 1.27 14.89
CA GLU A 57 -2.79 1.54 16.28
C GLU A 57 -3.15 2.94 16.76
N LYS A 58 -3.20 3.94 15.87
CA LYS A 58 -3.40 5.33 16.26
C LYS A 58 -4.68 5.94 15.70
N ILE A 59 -5.05 5.64 14.48
CA ILE A 59 -6.20 6.29 13.84
C ILE A 59 -7.51 5.57 14.17
N ILE A 60 -7.56 4.24 14.22
CA ILE A 60 -8.78 3.50 14.62
C ILE A 60 -9.26 3.92 16.02
N PRO A 61 -8.39 4.03 17.06
CA PRO A 61 -8.83 4.57 18.35
C PRO A 61 -9.41 6.00 18.28
N LEU A 62 -8.78 6.88 17.48
CA LEU A 62 -9.31 8.24 17.27
C LEU A 62 -10.66 8.23 16.53
N ALA A 63 -10.85 7.34 15.54
CA ALA A 63 -12.12 7.16 14.85
C ALA A 63 -13.25 6.78 15.83
N LYS A 64 -12.94 5.94 16.83
CA LYS A 64 -13.89 5.55 17.87
C LYS A 64 -14.31 6.74 18.73
N GLU A 65 -13.41 7.66 19.04
CA GLU A 65 -13.72 8.91 19.75
C GLU A 65 -14.65 9.81 18.93
N GLN A 66 -14.56 9.75 17.59
CA GLN A 66 -15.44 10.46 16.65
C GLN A 66 -16.77 9.75 16.38
N GLY A 67 -17.02 8.62 17.07
CA GLY A 67 -18.27 7.87 16.96
C GLY A 67 -18.29 6.84 15.80
N PHE A 68 -17.17 6.53 15.20
CA PHE A 68 -17.04 5.42 14.25
C PHE A 68 -16.69 4.12 14.97
N ASP A 69 -17.27 3.01 14.53
CA ASP A 69 -16.94 1.65 14.97
C ASP A 69 -16.31 0.91 13.78
N ILE A 70 -14.98 0.86 13.78
CA ILE A 70 -14.22 0.31 12.67
C ILE A 70 -13.96 -1.17 12.92
N GLU A 71 -14.49 -2.02 12.06
CA GLU A 71 -14.10 -3.43 11.91
C GLU A 71 -13.08 -3.52 10.78
N PHE A 72 -11.83 -3.90 11.10
CA PHE A 72 -10.72 -3.91 10.16
C PHE A 72 -10.34 -5.36 9.85
N LEU A 73 -10.51 -5.77 8.60
CA LEU A 73 -10.30 -7.14 8.13
C LEU A 73 -9.13 -7.17 7.17
N GLU A 74 -8.14 -8.02 7.47
CA GLU A 74 -6.94 -8.16 6.63
C GLU A 74 -6.94 -9.52 5.94
N ASP A 75 -6.64 -9.51 4.64
CA ASP A 75 -6.44 -10.69 3.79
C ASP A 75 -4.99 -10.72 3.28
N GLU A 76 -4.53 -11.87 2.81
CA GLU A 76 -3.25 -11.96 2.11
C GLU A 76 -3.32 -11.30 0.73
N TYR A 77 -2.27 -10.58 0.32
CA TYR A 77 -2.23 -9.81 -0.93
C TYR A 77 -2.61 -10.64 -2.16
N GLY A 78 -2.08 -11.87 -2.27
CA GLY A 78 -2.26 -12.71 -3.45
C GLY A 78 -3.71 -13.15 -3.75
N VAL A 79 -4.60 -13.12 -2.75
CA VAL A 79 -6.01 -13.52 -2.90
C VAL A 79 -6.99 -12.35 -2.82
N THR A 80 -6.50 -11.20 -2.40
CA THR A 80 -7.33 -10.03 -2.05
C THR A 80 -8.06 -9.47 -3.26
N LEU A 81 -7.35 -9.28 -4.37
CA LEU A 81 -7.92 -8.67 -5.59
C LEU A 81 -9.14 -9.45 -6.09
N GLU A 82 -9.00 -10.77 -6.26
CA GLU A 82 -10.08 -11.60 -6.77
C GLU A 82 -11.26 -11.66 -5.79
N LYS A 83 -10.97 -11.81 -4.50
CA LYS A 83 -11.99 -11.86 -3.44
C LYS A 83 -12.83 -10.59 -3.38
N TRP A 84 -12.18 -9.42 -3.38
CA TRP A 84 -12.90 -8.15 -3.29
C TRP A 84 -13.58 -7.75 -4.58
N PHE A 85 -12.98 -8.09 -5.72
CA PHE A 85 -13.63 -7.88 -7.00
C PHE A 85 -14.91 -8.73 -7.12
N ALA A 86 -14.87 -9.98 -6.67
CA ALA A 86 -16.05 -10.86 -6.62
C ALA A 86 -17.11 -10.33 -5.64
N ASP A 87 -16.73 -9.84 -4.45
CA ASP A 87 -17.67 -9.25 -3.49
C ASP A 87 -18.36 -8.01 -4.08
N ALA A 88 -17.58 -7.09 -4.65
CA ALA A 88 -18.12 -5.88 -5.26
C ALA A 88 -19.01 -6.16 -6.47
N HIS A 89 -18.65 -7.16 -7.30
CA HIS A 89 -19.39 -7.52 -8.51
C HIS A 89 -20.68 -8.30 -8.22
N SER A 90 -20.65 -9.20 -7.24
CA SER A 90 -21.84 -9.96 -6.82
C SER A 90 -22.81 -9.13 -5.98
N GLY A 91 -22.36 -8.03 -5.41
CA GLY A 91 -23.17 -7.22 -4.49
C GLY A 91 -23.35 -7.88 -3.11
N ALA A 92 -22.44 -8.77 -2.70
CA ALA A 92 -22.53 -9.48 -1.41
C ALA A 92 -22.44 -8.52 -0.21
N GLY A 93 -21.72 -7.41 -0.35
CA GLY A 93 -21.69 -6.33 0.65
C GLY A 93 -20.99 -6.74 1.95
N GLN A 94 -19.94 -7.54 1.86
CA GLN A 94 -19.15 -7.95 3.04
C GLN A 94 -18.33 -6.81 3.63
N TYR A 95 -17.98 -5.82 2.80
CA TYR A 95 -17.16 -4.68 3.16
C TYR A 95 -17.89 -3.37 2.85
N ASP A 96 -17.72 -2.40 3.74
CA ASP A 96 -18.21 -1.03 3.54
C ASP A 96 -17.18 -0.13 2.83
N LEU A 97 -15.91 -0.54 2.88
CA LEU A 97 -14.77 0.17 2.31
C LEU A 97 -13.67 -0.82 1.93
N TYR A 98 -13.12 -0.70 0.73
CA TYR A 98 -11.89 -1.40 0.34
C TYR A 98 -10.69 -0.46 0.41
N LEU A 99 -9.58 -0.91 1.01
CA LEU A 99 -8.27 -0.30 0.83
C LEU A 99 -7.54 -1.03 -0.29
N LEU A 100 -7.80 -0.60 -1.52
CA LEU A 100 -7.22 -1.17 -2.72
C LEU A 100 -5.72 -0.82 -2.83
N ASP A 101 -4.94 -1.69 -3.47
CA ASP A 101 -3.70 -1.27 -4.08
C ASP A 101 -4.02 -0.41 -5.33
N ASP A 102 -3.24 0.63 -5.57
CA ASP A 102 -3.53 1.61 -6.63
C ASP A 102 -3.73 1.00 -8.04
N PRO A 103 -3.01 -0.05 -8.48
CA PRO A 103 -3.20 -0.63 -9.80
C PRO A 103 -4.53 -1.39 -9.96
N TRP A 104 -5.24 -1.67 -8.86
CA TRP A 104 -6.54 -2.34 -8.92
C TRP A 104 -7.70 -1.39 -9.22
N VAL A 105 -7.53 -0.09 -8.98
CA VAL A 105 -8.56 0.93 -9.24
C VAL A 105 -9.12 0.89 -10.67
N PRO A 106 -8.30 0.74 -11.73
CA PRO A 106 -8.81 0.60 -13.09
C PRO A 106 -9.76 -0.58 -13.29
N GLN A 107 -9.49 -1.73 -12.70
CA GLN A 107 -10.36 -2.92 -12.82
C GLN A 107 -11.72 -2.69 -12.16
N PHE A 108 -11.73 -2.16 -10.92
CA PHE A 108 -12.96 -1.82 -10.21
C PHE A 108 -13.73 -0.69 -10.91
N GLY A 109 -13.01 0.28 -11.46
CA GLY A 109 -13.59 1.39 -12.21
C GLY A 109 -14.22 0.95 -13.53
N ALA A 110 -13.56 0.08 -14.30
CA ALA A 110 -14.09 -0.47 -15.55
C ALA A 110 -15.35 -1.31 -15.31
N ALA A 111 -15.40 -2.05 -14.20
CA ALA A 111 -16.58 -2.79 -13.78
C ALA A 111 -17.69 -1.92 -13.18
N ASN A 112 -17.43 -0.62 -12.94
CA ASN A 112 -18.40 0.33 -12.39
C ASN A 112 -19.04 -0.11 -11.05
N VAL A 113 -18.25 -0.71 -10.17
CA VAL A 113 -18.71 -1.28 -8.89
C VAL A 113 -18.44 -0.37 -7.68
N LEU A 114 -17.77 0.76 -7.87
CA LEU A 114 -17.49 1.73 -6.81
C LEU A 114 -18.35 3.00 -6.94
N GLU A 115 -18.63 3.64 -5.80
CA GLU A 115 -19.37 4.89 -5.71
C GLU A 115 -18.56 6.08 -6.24
N ASP A 116 -19.26 7.10 -6.73
CA ASP A 116 -18.71 8.43 -7.02
C ASP A 116 -18.49 9.19 -5.71
N LEU A 117 -17.25 9.26 -5.27
CA LEU A 117 -16.88 9.93 -4.02
C LEU A 117 -16.90 11.45 -4.15
N GLY A 118 -16.74 11.99 -5.37
CA GLY A 118 -16.91 13.42 -5.65
C GLY A 118 -18.37 13.84 -5.47
N ALA A 119 -19.32 13.06 -6.02
CA ALA A 119 -20.75 13.25 -5.75
C ALA A 119 -21.10 13.00 -4.29
N GLY A 120 -20.34 12.13 -3.60
CA GLY A 120 -20.41 11.92 -2.15
C GLY A 120 -19.93 13.10 -1.31
N GLY A 121 -19.35 14.14 -1.93
CA GLY A 121 -18.87 15.36 -1.29
C GLY A 121 -17.44 15.30 -0.78
N ILE A 122 -16.58 14.44 -1.36
CA ILE A 122 -15.12 14.53 -1.23
C ILE A 122 -14.64 15.61 -2.22
N ASP A 123 -14.00 16.66 -1.70
CA ASP A 123 -13.45 17.73 -2.53
C ASP A 123 -12.05 17.36 -3.05
N ALA A 124 -12.00 16.89 -4.30
CA ALA A 124 -10.74 16.58 -4.96
C ALA A 124 -10.01 17.83 -5.50
N SER A 125 -10.64 19.01 -5.48
CA SER A 125 -10.05 20.29 -5.90
C SER A 125 -9.24 20.96 -4.79
N ASP A 126 -9.31 20.45 -3.55
CA ASP A 126 -8.51 20.92 -2.43
C ASP A 126 -7.03 20.85 -2.77
N LYS A 127 -6.36 22.00 -2.75
CA LYS A 127 -4.95 22.14 -3.11
C LYS A 127 -3.98 21.48 -2.10
N ASP A 128 -4.49 21.05 -0.97
CA ASP A 128 -3.70 20.33 0.04
C ASP A 128 -3.46 18.85 -0.35
N TRP A 129 -4.20 18.30 -1.32
CA TRP A 129 -3.90 16.98 -1.83
C TRP A 129 -2.50 16.90 -2.46
N ILE A 130 -1.81 15.79 -2.26
CA ILE A 130 -0.70 15.42 -3.14
C ILE A 130 -1.31 15.08 -4.51
N GLY A 131 -1.09 15.97 -5.49
CA GLY A 131 -1.78 15.92 -6.79
C GLY A 131 -1.61 14.57 -7.51
N SER A 132 -0.39 14.01 -7.52
CA SER A 132 -0.14 12.70 -8.11
C SER A 132 -0.89 11.55 -7.41
N MET A 133 -1.18 11.67 -6.11
CA MET A 133 -1.92 10.65 -5.36
C MET A 133 -3.43 10.76 -5.62
N ILE A 134 -4.03 11.95 -5.56
CA ILE A 134 -5.46 12.11 -5.81
C ILE A 134 -5.83 11.79 -7.27
N ASP A 135 -4.95 12.06 -8.23
CA ASP A 135 -5.15 11.70 -9.65
C ASP A 135 -5.36 10.18 -9.82
N MET A 136 -4.76 9.36 -8.95
CA MET A 136 -4.93 7.90 -8.98
C MET A 136 -6.33 7.43 -8.56
N GLY A 137 -7.12 8.26 -7.90
CA GLY A 137 -8.51 7.96 -7.53
C GLY A 137 -9.51 8.05 -8.67
N TYR A 138 -9.11 8.58 -9.82
CA TYR A 138 -10.02 8.77 -10.96
C TYR A 138 -10.06 7.56 -11.89
N TRP A 139 -11.27 7.28 -12.38
CA TRP A 139 -11.49 6.40 -13.51
C TRP A 139 -12.52 7.00 -14.50
N PRO A 140 -12.27 6.96 -15.82
CA PRO A 140 -10.95 6.71 -16.41
C PRO A 140 -9.92 7.75 -15.95
N PRO A 141 -8.61 7.52 -16.17
CA PRO A 141 -7.58 8.46 -15.71
C PRO A 141 -7.78 9.85 -16.33
N GLN A 142 -7.44 10.89 -15.58
CA GLN A 142 -7.54 12.28 -16.06
C GLN A 142 -6.48 12.59 -17.12
N LYS A 143 -5.32 11.91 -17.05
CA LYS A 143 -4.16 12.09 -17.93
C LYS A 143 -3.66 10.73 -18.41
N GLY A 144 -2.97 10.72 -19.54
CA GLY A 144 -2.40 9.53 -20.14
C GLY A 144 -3.39 8.73 -21.00
N PRO A 145 -2.95 7.57 -21.51
CA PRO A 145 -3.75 6.76 -22.40
C PRO A 145 -4.96 6.17 -21.69
N ARG A 146 -6.08 6.09 -22.40
CA ARG A 146 -7.32 5.48 -21.93
C ARG A 146 -7.59 4.19 -22.70
N VAL A 147 -8.14 3.22 -21.99
CA VAL A 147 -8.51 1.95 -22.61
C VAL A 147 -9.74 2.12 -23.48
N LYS A 148 -9.90 1.24 -24.45
CA LYS A 148 -11.04 1.22 -25.39
C LYS A 148 -12.37 1.19 -24.64
N GLY A 149 -13.31 2.00 -25.12
CA GLY A 149 -14.62 2.20 -24.49
C GLY A 149 -14.66 3.30 -23.43
N PHE A 150 -13.50 3.83 -23.00
CA PHE A 150 -13.40 4.91 -22.03
C PHE A 150 -12.74 6.18 -22.59
N GLU A 151 -12.44 6.24 -23.87
CA GLU A 151 -11.71 7.34 -24.52
C GLU A 151 -12.37 8.71 -24.25
N ASN A 152 -13.69 8.76 -24.35
CA ASN A 152 -14.51 9.97 -24.17
C ASN A 152 -15.26 10.01 -22.84
N ALA A 153 -15.08 9.02 -21.96
CA ALA A 153 -15.77 8.99 -20.68
C ALA A 153 -15.23 10.09 -19.75
N LYS A 154 -16.13 10.74 -19.01
CA LYS A 154 -15.74 11.75 -18.02
C LYS A 154 -15.04 11.05 -16.84
N PRO A 155 -13.84 11.50 -16.43
CA PRO A 155 -13.19 11.01 -15.22
C PRO A 155 -14.08 11.23 -13.99
N THR A 156 -14.27 10.19 -13.21
CA THR A 156 -15.05 10.21 -11.96
C THR A 156 -14.12 9.81 -10.80
N LEU A 157 -14.21 10.51 -9.69
CA LEU A 157 -13.44 10.18 -8.48
C LEU A 157 -14.10 8.98 -7.80
N ILE A 158 -13.58 7.77 -8.02
CA ILE A 158 -14.13 6.54 -7.46
C ILE A 158 -13.35 6.04 -6.23
N CYS A 159 -12.15 6.56 -6.03
CA CYS A 159 -11.33 6.25 -4.86
C CYS A 159 -10.65 7.53 -4.36
N VAL A 160 -10.21 7.51 -3.09
CA VAL A 160 -9.38 8.57 -2.52
C VAL A 160 -8.12 7.97 -1.89
N PRO A 161 -6.96 8.65 -2.01
CA PRO A 161 -5.75 8.22 -1.33
C PRO A 161 -5.99 8.06 0.17
N PHE A 162 -5.53 6.95 0.73
CA PHE A 162 -5.73 6.61 2.14
C PHE A 162 -4.42 6.68 2.92
N VAL A 163 -3.42 5.89 2.55
CA VAL A 163 -2.04 6.02 3.03
C VAL A 163 -1.16 6.29 1.83
N GLY A 164 -0.40 7.38 1.90
CA GLY A 164 0.59 7.70 0.89
C GLY A 164 1.78 6.78 1.07
N ASP A 165 2.02 5.90 0.10
CA ASP A 165 3.21 5.07 0.10
C ASP A 165 3.94 5.18 -1.23
N LEU A 166 5.25 5.13 -1.16
CA LEU A 166 6.13 5.17 -2.32
C LEU A 166 7.47 4.55 -1.96
N GLN A 167 8.17 4.08 -2.97
CA GLN A 167 9.48 3.51 -2.75
C GLN A 167 10.50 4.58 -2.35
N THR A 168 11.29 4.26 -1.34
CA THR A 168 12.46 5.01 -0.91
C THR A 168 13.63 4.07 -0.71
N LEU A 169 14.84 4.62 -0.70
CA LEU A 169 16.03 3.88 -0.32
C LEU A 169 16.09 3.78 1.21
N THR A 170 16.21 2.56 1.74
CA THR A 170 16.66 2.31 3.12
C THR A 170 18.09 1.80 3.08
N TYR A 171 19.00 2.41 3.84
CA TYR A 171 20.42 2.09 3.78
C TYR A 171 21.12 2.12 5.14
N ARG A 172 22.25 1.42 5.24
CA ARG A 172 23.13 1.39 6.41
C ARG A 172 24.02 2.64 6.44
N ASN A 173 23.75 3.58 7.36
CA ASN A 173 24.51 4.84 7.48
C ASN A 173 25.98 4.65 7.93
N ASP A 174 26.29 3.53 8.58
CA ASP A 174 27.66 3.17 8.92
C ASP A 174 28.45 2.53 7.75
N VAL A 175 27.77 2.17 6.67
CA VAL A 175 28.36 1.75 5.40
C VAL A 175 28.43 2.95 4.43
N PHE A 176 27.34 3.68 4.28
CA PHE A 176 27.22 4.85 3.43
C PHE A 176 27.41 6.14 4.25
N ALA A 177 28.63 6.32 4.83
CA ALA A 177 28.91 7.36 5.81
C ALA A 177 28.76 8.80 5.30
N ASN A 178 28.77 9.01 3.98
CA ASN A 178 28.59 10.33 3.36
C ASN A 178 27.11 10.65 3.03
N GLY A 179 26.17 9.89 3.59
CA GLY A 179 24.74 9.99 3.33
C GLY A 179 24.26 9.00 2.27
N ALA A 180 23.00 9.14 1.86
CA ALA A 180 22.37 8.25 0.89
C ALA A 180 23.16 8.19 -0.43
N PRO A 181 23.43 6.98 -0.96
CA PRO A 181 24.03 6.83 -2.28
C PRO A 181 23.08 7.39 -3.35
N LYS A 182 23.63 8.14 -4.28
CA LYS A 182 22.85 8.89 -5.27
C LYS A 182 22.67 8.14 -6.58
N THR A 183 23.51 7.13 -6.84
CA THR A 183 23.48 6.35 -8.06
C THR A 183 23.50 4.85 -7.74
N TRP A 184 23.02 4.03 -8.66
CA TRP A 184 23.09 2.58 -8.52
C TRP A 184 24.52 2.05 -8.43
N ASP A 185 25.46 2.69 -9.13
CA ASP A 185 26.87 2.35 -9.05
C ASP A 185 27.46 2.64 -7.67
N GLU A 186 27.05 3.76 -7.01
CA GLU A 186 27.44 4.06 -5.63
C GLU A 186 26.90 3.02 -4.65
N VAL A 187 25.65 2.55 -4.83
CA VAL A 187 25.07 1.47 -4.00
C VAL A 187 25.96 0.24 -4.05
N ILE A 188 26.33 -0.18 -5.26
CA ILE A 188 27.16 -1.38 -5.46
C ILE A 188 28.59 -1.16 -4.95
N ALA A 189 29.23 -0.05 -5.32
CA ALA A 189 30.63 0.20 -4.98
C ALA A 189 30.82 0.33 -3.45
N LYS A 190 30.02 1.18 -2.79
CA LYS A 190 30.08 1.38 -1.33
C LYS A 190 29.60 0.16 -0.57
N GLY A 191 28.60 -0.55 -1.08
CA GLY A 191 28.16 -1.82 -0.53
C GLY A 191 29.29 -2.86 -0.51
N LYS A 192 30.07 -2.99 -1.60
CA LYS A 192 31.26 -3.86 -1.64
C LYS A 192 32.34 -3.48 -0.62
N GLU A 193 32.59 -2.17 -0.44
CA GLU A 193 33.48 -1.69 0.62
C GLU A 193 32.96 -2.12 2.02
N GLY A 194 31.62 -2.04 2.24
CA GLY A 194 30.98 -2.49 3.47
C GLY A 194 31.11 -4.00 3.71
N VAL A 195 31.02 -4.81 2.67
CA VAL A 195 31.26 -6.26 2.72
C VAL A 195 32.73 -6.55 3.08
N ALA A 196 33.67 -5.90 2.40
CA ALA A 196 35.11 -6.06 2.68
C ALA A 196 35.48 -5.63 4.11
N ALA A 197 34.77 -4.64 4.68
CA ALA A 197 34.93 -4.21 6.05
C ALA A 197 34.19 -5.08 7.09
N GLY A 198 33.49 -6.13 6.67
CA GLY A 198 32.71 -7.03 7.55
C GLY A 198 31.49 -6.39 8.21
N LYS A 199 31.00 -5.26 7.69
CA LYS A 199 29.83 -4.53 8.23
C LYS A 199 28.50 -5.10 7.76
N ILE A 200 28.46 -5.67 6.57
CA ILE A 200 27.30 -6.25 5.89
C ILE A 200 27.72 -7.51 5.15
N LYS A 201 26.75 -8.35 4.75
CA LYS A 201 26.97 -9.53 3.90
C LYS A 201 26.76 -9.22 2.43
N TYR A 202 25.79 -8.36 2.13
CA TYR A 202 25.35 -8.08 0.77
C TYR A 202 25.25 -6.56 0.54
N PRO A 203 25.79 -6.04 -0.55
CA PRO A 203 25.63 -4.64 -0.95
C PRO A 203 24.16 -4.23 -1.05
N VAL A 204 23.32 -5.09 -1.64
CA VAL A 204 21.90 -4.84 -1.87
C VAL A 204 21.09 -6.13 -1.71
N VAL A 205 19.84 -5.98 -1.29
CA VAL A 205 18.84 -7.04 -1.31
C VAL A 205 17.57 -6.48 -1.94
N PHE A 206 16.81 -7.31 -2.63
CA PHE A 206 15.59 -6.93 -3.33
C PHE A 206 14.64 -8.13 -3.46
N ARG A 207 13.40 -7.88 -3.84
CA ARG A 207 12.39 -8.90 -4.07
C ARG A 207 12.57 -9.49 -5.46
N GLY A 208 12.88 -10.78 -5.55
CA GLY A 208 13.18 -11.46 -6.81
C GLY A 208 12.16 -12.49 -7.22
N VAL A 209 11.21 -12.87 -6.35
CA VAL A 209 10.19 -13.86 -6.68
C VAL A 209 9.29 -13.37 -7.83
N SER A 210 8.87 -14.29 -8.68
CA SER A 210 8.10 -14.01 -9.91
C SER A 210 6.78 -13.25 -9.64
N GLY A 211 6.34 -12.47 -10.60
CA GLY A 211 5.12 -11.66 -10.54
C GLY A 211 5.38 -10.24 -10.02
N ASN A 212 4.45 -9.70 -9.24
CA ASN A 212 4.54 -8.35 -8.67
C ASN A 212 5.87 -8.05 -7.96
N PRO A 213 6.41 -8.93 -7.09
CA PRO A 213 7.61 -8.60 -6.32
C PRO A 213 8.81 -8.20 -7.16
N ILE A 214 9.15 -9.00 -8.18
CA ILE A 214 10.32 -8.71 -9.02
C ILE A 214 10.11 -7.48 -9.90
N VAL A 215 8.89 -7.29 -10.42
CA VAL A 215 8.55 -6.10 -11.23
C VAL A 215 8.65 -4.85 -10.38
N THR A 216 8.14 -4.88 -9.15
CA THR A 216 8.23 -3.77 -8.20
C THR A 216 9.67 -3.42 -7.84
N SER A 217 10.55 -4.41 -7.67
CA SER A 217 11.98 -4.17 -7.40
C SER A 217 12.72 -3.60 -8.62
N TRP A 218 12.37 -4.04 -9.82
CA TRP A 218 12.96 -3.54 -11.07
C TRP A 218 12.43 -2.16 -11.47
N TYR A 219 11.20 -1.81 -11.09
CA TYR A 219 10.49 -0.59 -11.49
C TYR A 219 11.30 0.70 -11.31
N PRO A 220 11.87 1.04 -10.12
CA PRO A 220 12.66 2.25 -9.95
C PRO A 220 13.95 2.22 -10.76
N ILE A 221 14.56 1.06 -10.99
CA ILE A 221 15.72 0.92 -11.86
C ILE A 221 15.31 1.23 -13.31
N PHE A 222 14.22 0.62 -13.79
CA PHE A 222 13.67 0.81 -15.12
C PHE A 222 13.37 2.29 -15.42
N LEU A 223 12.67 2.96 -14.49
CA LEU A 223 12.38 4.38 -14.62
C LEU A 223 13.64 5.24 -14.57
N SER A 224 14.62 4.85 -13.75
CA SER A 224 15.88 5.60 -13.64
C SER A 224 16.71 5.57 -14.91
N PHE A 225 16.59 4.52 -15.71
CA PHE A 225 17.21 4.39 -17.03
C PHE A 225 16.45 5.13 -18.14
N GLY A 226 15.24 5.66 -17.84
CA GLY A 226 14.40 6.34 -18.83
C GLY A 226 13.37 5.44 -19.51
N GLY A 227 13.09 4.26 -18.94
CA GLY A 227 12.10 3.32 -19.47
C GLY A 227 10.67 3.82 -19.35
N SER A 228 9.80 3.35 -20.25
CA SER A 228 8.34 3.54 -20.22
C SER A 228 7.65 2.24 -20.59
N PHE A 229 6.52 1.93 -19.93
CA PHE A 229 5.82 0.65 -20.14
C PHE A 229 5.06 0.61 -21.46
N PHE A 230 4.32 1.65 -21.79
CA PHE A 230 3.42 1.72 -22.93
C PHE A 230 3.54 3.06 -23.63
N ASP A 231 3.24 3.07 -24.93
CA ASP A 231 2.92 4.30 -25.68
C ASP A 231 1.45 4.71 -25.48
N ASP A 232 1.05 5.83 -26.06
CA ASP A 232 -0.32 6.36 -25.97
C ASP A 232 -1.39 5.43 -26.59
N LYS A 233 -0.98 4.39 -27.31
CA LYS A 233 -1.83 3.39 -27.96
C LYS A 233 -1.77 2.03 -27.26
N TRP A 234 -1.21 1.97 -26.07
CA TRP A 234 -1.03 0.75 -25.28
C TRP A 234 -0.08 -0.29 -25.92
N ASN A 235 0.76 0.10 -26.89
CA ASN A 235 1.80 -0.80 -27.35
C ASN A 235 2.84 -0.93 -26.24
N PRO A 236 3.27 -2.16 -25.90
CA PRO A 236 4.39 -2.37 -24.99
C PRO A 236 5.66 -1.78 -25.59
N ILE A 237 6.32 -0.88 -24.87
CA ILE A 237 7.60 -0.26 -25.25
C ILE A 237 8.66 -0.41 -24.17
N PHE A 238 8.39 -1.19 -23.15
CA PHE A 238 9.33 -1.41 -22.05
C PHE A 238 10.59 -2.20 -22.48
N ASN A 239 10.60 -2.79 -23.66
CA ASN A 239 11.77 -3.40 -24.28
C ASN A 239 12.58 -2.45 -25.17
N SER A 240 12.46 -1.13 -24.94
CA SER A 240 13.35 -0.13 -25.54
C SER A 240 14.84 -0.38 -25.18
N ALA A 241 15.75 0.39 -25.76
CA ALA A 241 17.17 0.29 -25.42
C ALA A 241 17.42 0.56 -23.93
N GLU A 242 16.72 1.57 -23.35
CA GLU A 242 16.79 1.94 -21.94
C GLU A 242 16.21 0.83 -21.05
N GLY A 243 15.06 0.27 -21.45
CA GLY A 243 14.43 -0.84 -20.75
C GLY A 243 15.34 -2.07 -20.71
N LYS A 244 15.91 -2.48 -21.86
CA LYS A 244 16.85 -3.60 -21.95
C LYS A 244 18.09 -3.38 -21.10
N ALA A 245 18.69 -2.18 -21.14
CA ALA A 245 19.85 -1.85 -20.33
C ALA A 245 19.52 -1.93 -18.82
N SER A 246 18.34 -1.47 -18.40
CA SER A 246 17.89 -1.58 -17.01
C SER A 246 17.68 -3.02 -16.55
N ALA A 247 17.10 -3.86 -17.41
CA ALA A 247 16.88 -5.28 -17.11
C ALA A 247 18.21 -6.04 -17.05
N ASP A 248 19.14 -5.80 -17.98
CA ASP A 248 20.47 -6.41 -17.96
C ASP A 248 21.28 -5.97 -16.73
N PHE A 249 21.17 -4.71 -16.31
CA PHE A 249 21.75 -4.22 -15.06
C PHE A 249 21.14 -4.95 -13.83
N PHE A 250 19.82 -5.10 -13.79
CA PHE A 250 19.13 -5.74 -12.68
C PHE A 250 19.48 -7.21 -12.55
N VAL A 251 19.37 -8.01 -13.63
CA VAL A 251 19.64 -9.44 -13.58
C VAL A 251 21.13 -9.77 -13.56
N GLY A 252 22.00 -8.82 -13.91
CA GLY A 252 23.46 -8.93 -13.87
C GLY A 252 24.06 -8.29 -12.62
N ALA A 253 24.34 -6.99 -12.68
CA ALA A 253 25.09 -6.28 -11.63
C ALA A 253 24.39 -6.29 -10.27
N MET A 254 23.06 -6.09 -10.21
CA MET A 254 22.34 -6.13 -8.94
C MET A 254 22.35 -7.54 -8.35
N LYS A 255 22.02 -8.56 -9.14
CA LYS A 255 22.04 -9.96 -8.68
C LYS A 255 23.40 -10.41 -8.16
N GLN A 256 24.50 -10.04 -8.83
CA GLN A 256 25.86 -10.40 -8.40
C GLN A 256 26.24 -9.82 -7.02
N ASN A 257 25.51 -8.80 -6.56
CA ASN A 257 25.74 -8.10 -5.29
C ASN A 257 24.65 -8.35 -4.24
N ALA A 258 23.77 -9.32 -4.52
CA ALA A 258 22.68 -9.76 -3.66
C ALA A 258 22.89 -11.22 -3.19
N PRO A 259 22.09 -11.73 -2.23
CA PRO A 259 22.11 -13.14 -1.84
C PRO A 259 21.90 -14.08 -3.04
N SER A 260 22.53 -15.25 -3.04
CA SER A 260 22.34 -16.24 -4.11
C SER A 260 20.88 -16.68 -4.28
N GLY A 261 20.12 -16.75 -3.16
CA GLY A 261 18.69 -17.09 -3.13
C GLY A 261 17.74 -15.93 -3.41
N VAL A 262 18.24 -14.75 -3.83
CA VAL A 262 17.42 -13.54 -4.03
C VAL A 262 16.23 -13.74 -4.99
N VAL A 263 16.33 -14.73 -5.89
CA VAL A 263 15.28 -15.09 -6.84
C VAL A 263 13.98 -15.57 -6.19
N GLU A 264 14.06 -16.02 -4.94
CA GLU A 264 12.92 -16.49 -4.13
C GLU A 264 12.53 -15.50 -3.01
N PHE A 265 13.16 -14.32 -2.96
CA PHE A 265 12.90 -13.35 -1.92
C PHE A 265 11.65 -12.52 -2.24
N ASP A 266 10.83 -12.31 -1.21
CA ASP A 266 9.76 -11.33 -1.17
C ASP A 266 9.99 -10.31 -0.03
N SER A 267 9.01 -9.54 0.34
CA SER A 267 9.07 -8.44 1.32
C SER A 267 9.63 -8.88 2.69
N ASP A 268 9.29 -10.08 3.14
CA ASP A 268 9.75 -10.60 4.44
C ASP A 268 11.25 -10.87 4.45
N GLN A 269 11.77 -11.50 3.40
CA GLN A 269 13.21 -11.80 3.29
C GLN A 269 14.03 -10.53 3.09
N GLU A 270 13.54 -9.60 2.26
CA GLU A 270 14.17 -8.30 2.05
C GLU A 270 14.19 -7.49 3.35
N GLY A 271 13.05 -7.41 4.06
CA GLY A 271 12.94 -6.76 5.36
C GLY A 271 13.83 -7.39 6.42
N ALA A 272 13.86 -8.72 6.51
CA ALA A 272 14.73 -9.45 7.43
C ALA A 272 16.22 -9.17 7.18
N ALA A 273 16.63 -9.04 5.92
CA ALA A 273 18.04 -8.77 5.56
C ALA A 273 18.49 -7.38 6.01
N ILE A 274 17.68 -6.33 5.80
CA ILE A 274 18.05 -4.96 6.20
C ILE A 274 17.94 -4.77 7.71
N LEU A 275 16.84 -5.22 8.34
CA LEU A 275 16.62 -5.12 9.78
C LEU A 275 17.57 -6.03 10.57
N GLY A 276 17.97 -7.16 9.98
CA GLY A 276 18.99 -8.06 10.51
C GLY A 276 20.43 -7.54 10.39
N GLY A 277 20.65 -6.47 9.60
CA GLY A 277 21.96 -5.85 9.36
C GLY A 277 22.80 -6.58 8.31
N GLU A 278 22.24 -7.47 7.52
CA GLU A 278 22.93 -8.23 6.48
C GLU A 278 23.03 -7.46 5.16
N ALA A 279 22.04 -6.64 4.83
CA ALA A 279 22.00 -5.82 3.63
C ALA A 279 22.58 -4.41 3.88
N GLY A 280 23.28 -3.88 2.87
CA GLY A 280 23.73 -2.49 2.85
C GLY A 280 22.62 -1.53 2.48
N ALA A 281 21.79 -1.92 1.51
CA ALA A 281 20.67 -1.11 1.01
C ALA A 281 19.53 -1.99 0.47
N ILE A 282 18.32 -1.45 0.54
CA ILE A 282 17.11 -1.96 -0.11
C ILE A 282 16.31 -0.78 -0.68
N ILE A 283 15.47 -1.05 -1.69
CA ILE A 283 14.46 -0.10 -2.18
C ILE A 283 13.10 -0.65 -1.82
N GLN A 284 12.36 0.06 -0.99
CA GLN A 284 11.16 -0.49 -0.38
C GLN A 284 10.12 0.58 -0.08
N TYR A 285 8.89 0.14 0.17
CA TYR A 285 7.81 0.91 0.75
C TYR A 285 7.99 1.12 2.26
N SER A 286 7.14 1.93 2.88
CA SER A 286 7.30 2.42 4.26
C SER A 286 7.26 1.35 5.35
N GLY A 287 6.68 0.19 5.11
CA GLY A 287 6.41 -0.81 6.16
C GLY A 287 7.61 -1.25 7.00
N ASN A 288 8.78 -1.45 6.38
CA ASN A 288 10.01 -1.78 7.12
C ASN A 288 10.74 -0.56 7.66
N ALA A 289 10.54 0.61 7.05
CA ALA A 289 11.10 1.85 7.57
C ALA A 289 10.58 2.19 8.98
N LEU A 290 9.32 1.86 9.26
CA LEU A 290 8.70 2.03 10.57
C LEU A 290 9.37 1.21 11.69
N LYS A 291 10.09 0.15 11.33
CA LYS A 291 10.80 -0.75 12.26
C LYS A 291 12.27 -0.35 12.47
N ALA A 292 12.79 0.60 11.72
CA ALA A 292 14.22 0.89 11.61
C ALA A 292 14.90 1.31 12.91
N ASP A 293 14.18 1.94 13.83
CA ASP A 293 14.69 2.45 15.10
C ASP A 293 14.18 1.65 16.32
N ASP A 294 13.36 0.64 16.12
CA ASP A 294 12.85 -0.21 17.21
C ASP A 294 13.83 -1.36 17.49
N PRO A 295 14.55 -1.33 18.63
CA PRO A 295 15.54 -2.36 18.97
C PRO A 295 14.92 -3.74 19.21
N THR A 296 13.59 -3.84 19.31
CA THR A 296 12.90 -5.13 19.40
C THR A 296 12.66 -5.76 18.01
N GLN A 297 12.74 -4.94 16.95
CA GLN A 297 12.46 -5.36 15.58
C GLN A 297 13.68 -5.30 14.65
N THR A 298 14.75 -4.57 15.02
CA THR A 298 15.98 -4.50 14.25
C THR A 298 17.22 -4.72 15.10
N LYS A 299 18.21 -5.41 14.53
CA LYS A 299 19.54 -5.59 15.15
C LYS A 299 20.46 -4.39 14.94
N VAL A 300 20.05 -3.43 14.13
CA VAL A 300 20.85 -2.28 13.69
C VAL A 300 20.14 -0.95 13.96
N ALA A 301 19.42 -0.86 15.07
CA ALA A 301 18.76 0.36 15.51
C ALA A 301 19.74 1.55 15.51
N GLY A 302 19.32 2.69 14.95
CA GLY A 302 20.14 3.88 14.77
C GLY A 302 21.19 3.80 13.64
N LYS A 303 21.32 2.66 12.94
CA LYS A 303 22.23 2.49 11.80
C LYS A 303 21.52 2.43 10.46
N LEU A 304 20.20 2.53 10.43
CA LEU A 304 19.44 2.65 9.21
C LEU A 304 19.08 4.10 8.96
N ASP A 305 19.09 4.52 7.70
CA ASP A 305 18.64 5.84 7.27
C ASP A 305 17.94 5.75 5.92
N PHE A 306 17.33 6.84 5.48
CA PHE A 306 16.47 6.87 4.32
C PHE A 306 16.98 7.89 3.29
N GLY A 307 16.75 7.62 2.02
CA GLY A 307 17.08 8.49 0.92
C GLY A 307 16.12 8.35 -0.26
N VAL A 308 16.20 9.26 -1.21
CA VAL A 308 15.54 9.08 -2.50
C VAL A 308 16.14 7.88 -3.22
N VAL A 309 15.36 7.25 -4.11
CA VAL A 309 15.88 6.11 -4.91
C VAL A 309 17.09 6.53 -5.72
N PRO A 310 18.10 5.66 -5.86
CA PRO A 310 19.27 5.96 -6.67
C PRO A 310 18.89 6.18 -8.14
N LYS A 311 19.66 6.98 -8.84
CA LYS A 311 19.43 7.27 -10.26
C LYS A 311 20.49 6.65 -11.17
N GLN A 312 20.10 6.44 -12.43
CA GLN A 312 20.98 6.41 -13.59
C GLN A 312 20.89 7.77 -14.31
N GLN A 313 19.70 8.09 -14.84
CA GLN A 313 19.38 9.39 -15.42
C GLN A 313 18.50 10.23 -14.47
N SER A 314 17.52 9.61 -13.85
CA SER A 314 16.55 10.25 -12.96
C SER A 314 16.30 9.40 -11.71
N ALA A 315 15.88 10.04 -10.61
CA ALA A 315 15.54 9.39 -9.35
C ALA A 315 14.00 9.26 -9.22
N ILE A 316 13.39 8.48 -10.12
CA ILE A 316 11.93 8.29 -10.15
C ILE A 316 11.57 6.99 -9.43
N ALA A 317 10.72 7.08 -8.42
CA ALA A 317 10.21 5.94 -7.66
C ALA A 317 8.86 5.43 -8.19
N GLN A 318 8.48 4.23 -7.77
CA GLN A 318 7.11 3.75 -7.90
C GLN A 318 6.29 4.28 -6.72
N MET A 319 5.09 4.78 -6.99
CA MET A 319 4.04 4.93 -5.98
C MET A 319 3.33 3.60 -5.77
N GLY A 320 2.96 3.32 -4.52
CA GLY A 320 2.19 2.14 -4.12
C GLY A 320 1.27 2.53 -2.98
N ILE A 321 0.33 3.46 -3.26
CA ILE A 321 -0.56 3.99 -2.24
C ILE A 321 -1.71 3.03 -1.94
N PHE A 322 -2.10 2.98 -0.66
CA PHE A 322 -3.41 2.46 -0.31
C PHE A 322 -4.47 3.49 -0.71
N ILE A 323 -5.47 3.05 -1.46
CA ILE A 323 -6.50 3.91 -1.98
C ILE A 323 -7.89 3.38 -1.61
N ALA A 324 -8.71 4.23 -1.01
CA ALA A 324 -10.01 3.83 -0.47
C ALA A 324 -11.13 3.96 -1.49
N GLY A 325 -11.88 2.89 -1.70
CA GLY A 325 -13.08 2.87 -2.54
C GLY A 325 -14.28 2.32 -1.79
N VAL A 326 -15.46 2.91 -1.98
CA VAL A 326 -16.72 2.48 -1.39
C VAL A 326 -17.49 1.64 -2.41
N PRO A 327 -17.77 0.34 -2.14
CA PRO A 327 -18.57 -0.46 -3.06
C PRO A 327 -20.02 0.02 -3.14
N LYS A 328 -20.62 -0.06 -4.34
CA LYS A 328 -22.04 0.32 -4.56
C LYS A 328 -23.01 -0.60 -3.81
N SER A 329 -22.58 -1.78 -3.42
CA SER A 329 -23.33 -2.75 -2.63
C SER A 329 -23.44 -2.39 -1.14
N ALA A 330 -22.57 -1.49 -0.65
CA ALA A 330 -22.51 -1.13 0.76
C ALA A 330 -23.39 0.08 1.12
N PRO A 331 -23.81 0.22 2.40
CA PRO A 331 -24.46 1.42 2.92
C PRO A 331 -23.42 2.56 2.98
N LYS A 332 -23.40 3.40 1.96
CA LYS A 332 -22.35 4.40 1.70
C LYS A 332 -22.22 5.55 2.70
N ALA A 333 -23.28 5.87 3.47
CA ALA A 333 -23.31 7.09 4.28
C ALA A 333 -22.21 7.14 5.34
N ASN A 334 -22.05 6.05 6.11
CA ASN A 334 -21.02 5.97 7.16
C ASN A 334 -19.61 5.95 6.57
N SER A 335 -19.40 5.23 5.45
CA SER A 335 -18.10 5.12 4.79
C SER A 335 -17.66 6.47 4.22
N ILE A 336 -18.54 7.21 3.57
CA ILE A 336 -18.23 8.55 3.03
C ILE A 336 -17.96 9.54 4.16
N GLU A 337 -18.74 9.50 5.26
CA GLU A 337 -18.50 10.36 6.40
C GLU A 337 -17.17 10.05 7.09
N PHE A 338 -16.85 8.75 7.25
CA PHE A 338 -15.55 8.31 7.75
C PHE A 338 -14.42 8.81 6.84
N LEU A 339 -14.53 8.64 5.53
CA LEU A 339 -13.50 9.11 4.59
C LEU A 339 -13.30 10.62 4.68
N LYS A 340 -14.37 11.43 4.76
CA LYS A 340 -14.26 12.90 4.94
C LYS A 340 -13.50 13.27 6.19
N TRP A 341 -13.78 12.61 7.31
CA TRP A 341 -13.03 12.79 8.53
C TRP A 341 -11.57 12.34 8.38
N TYR A 342 -11.37 11.15 7.80
CA TYR A 342 -10.05 10.55 7.67
C TYR A 342 -9.11 11.38 6.79
N VAL A 343 -9.59 11.90 5.66
CA VAL A 343 -8.77 12.70 4.74
C VAL A 343 -8.69 14.18 5.12
N SER A 344 -9.24 14.57 6.26
CA SER A 344 -9.07 15.94 6.78
C SER A 344 -7.61 16.23 7.12
N ALA A 345 -7.18 17.49 7.00
CA ALA A 345 -5.82 17.90 7.33
C ALA A 345 -5.43 17.51 8.77
N GLU A 346 -6.39 17.62 9.73
CA GLU A 346 -6.16 17.25 11.12
C GLU A 346 -5.86 15.76 11.29
N THR A 347 -6.69 14.88 10.70
CA THR A 347 -6.48 13.43 10.82
C THR A 347 -5.21 12.99 10.08
N GLN A 348 -4.92 13.58 8.91
CA GLN A 348 -3.69 13.31 8.17
C GLN A 348 -2.43 13.79 8.92
N ALA A 349 -2.54 14.88 9.70
CA ALA A 349 -1.48 15.29 10.62
C ALA A 349 -1.21 14.24 11.69
N LYS A 350 -2.27 13.66 12.29
CA LYS A 350 -2.15 12.56 13.27
C LYS A 350 -1.53 11.30 12.67
N LEU A 351 -1.87 11.00 11.42
CA LEU A 351 -1.28 9.88 10.68
C LEU A 351 0.24 10.10 10.47
N SER A 352 0.63 11.32 10.06
CA SER A 352 2.03 11.71 9.90
C SER A 352 2.80 11.66 11.23
N GLU A 353 2.20 12.16 12.33
CA GLU A 353 2.77 12.03 13.68
C GLU A 353 3.00 10.57 14.09
N ALA A 354 2.15 9.66 13.63
CA ALA A 354 2.27 8.23 13.88
C ALA A 354 3.32 7.55 13.00
N GLY A 355 3.88 8.24 11.99
CA GLY A 355 4.96 7.75 11.15
C GLY A 355 4.55 7.32 9.75
N SER A 356 3.27 7.34 9.42
CA SER A 356 2.78 7.00 8.08
C SER A 356 2.89 8.18 7.13
N ILE A 357 3.12 7.92 5.85
CA ILE A 357 3.19 8.94 4.81
C ILE A 357 1.78 9.49 4.55
N PRO A 358 1.54 10.80 4.78
CA PRO A 358 0.21 11.38 4.62
C PRO A 358 -0.11 11.62 3.13
N VAL A 359 -1.40 11.82 2.84
CA VAL A 359 -1.88 12.15 1.49
C VAL A 359 -2.16 13.64 1.30
N LYS A 360 -2.00 14.43 2.36
CA LYS A 360 -2.11 15.89 2.38
C LYS A 360 -0.75 16.55 2.54
N ARG A 361 -0.43 17.53 1.72
CA ARG A 361 0.87 18.21 1.72
C ARG A 361 1.18 18.92 3.05
N SER A 362 0.18 19.55 3.65
CA SER A 362 0.31 20.23 4.95
C SER A 362 0.75 19.31 6.07
N ALA A 363 0.36 18.02 6.01
CA ALA A 363 0.67 17.03 7.03
C ALA A 363 2.14 16.57 7.02
N PHE A 364 2.90 16.76 5.93
CA PHE A 364 4.32 16.43 5.89
C PHE A 364 5.17 17.28 6.84
N GLY A 365 4.78 18.52 7.07
CA GLY A 365 5.49 19.44 8.00
C GLY A 365 5.28 19.12 9.48
N ILE A 366 4.39 18.16 9.82
CA ILE A 366 3.99 17.85 11.20
C ILE A 366 4.66 16.58 11.73
N ALA A 367 5.51 15.93 10.92
CA ALA A 367 6.23 14.73 11.36
C ALA A 367 7.00 14.99 12.66
N LYS A 368 6.92 14.04 13.61
CA LYS A 368 7.65 14.14 14.88
C LYS A 368 9.15 14.23 14.65
N PRO A 369 9.88 14.97 15.51
CA PRO A 369 11.34 14.87 15.54
C PRO A 369 11.77 13.40 15.64
N GLY A 370 12.66 12.97 14.75
CA GLY A 370 13.11 11.58 14.66
C GLY A 370 12.39 10.74 13.60
N ASN A 371 11.24 11.17 13.08
CA ASN A 371 10.67 10.54 11.88
C ASN A 371 11.45 11.02 10.63
N ARG A 372 12.44 10.22 10.23
CA ARG A 372 13.34 10.54 9.11
C ARG A 372 12.76 10.17 7.75
N LEU A 373 11.74 9.29 7.71
CA LEU A 373 11.12 8.83 6.47
C LEU A 373 10.25 9.91 5.82
N ILE A 374 9.42 10.61 6.58
CA ILE A 374 8.43 11.57 6.04
C ILE A 374 9.09 12.69 5.22
N PRO A 375 10.18 13.36 5.69
CA PRO A 375 10.89 14.33 4.87
C PRO A 375 11.47 13.75 3.59
N VAL A 376 11.97 12.50 3.64
CA VAL A 376 12.51 11.81 2.46
C VAL A 376 11.41 11.44 1.47
N ALA A 377 10.24 11.00 1.96
CA ALA A 377 9.09 10.74 1.10
C ALA A 377 8.64 12.00 0.34
N LEU A 378 8.65 13.18 0.99
CA LEU A 378 8.37 14.44 0.31
C LEU A 378 9.43 14.76 -0.74
N GLN A 379 10.72 14.59 -0.41
CA GLN A 379 11.80 14.76 -1.38
C GLN A 379 11.68 13.81 -2.58
N GLN A 380 11.25 12.58 -2.34
CA GLN A 380 11.03 11.60 -3.41
C GLN A 380 9.85 12.00 -4.31
N LEU A 381 8.75 12.50 -3.73
CA LEU A 381 7.62 13.03 -4.50
C LEU A 381 8.04 14.22 -5.37
N ASP A 382 8.88 15.10 -4.85
CA ASP A 382 9.39 16.26 -5.57
C ASP A 382 10.44 15.86 -6.64
N ALA A 383 11.22 14.81 -6.41
CA ALA A 383 12.15 14.23 -7.40
C ALA A 383 11.42 13.47 -8.52
N GLY A 384 10.29 12.87 -8.20
CA GLY A 384 9.41 12.11 -9.09
C GLY A 384 8.96 10.80 -8.48
N ALA A 385 7.67 10.54 -8.58
CA ALA A 385 7.08 9.25 -8.27
C ALA A 385 5.92 8.99 -9.25
N LEU A 386 5.89 7.80 -9.85
CA LEU A 386 4.91 7.44 -10.86
C LEU A 386 4.05 6.25 -10.39
N PRO A 387 2.74 6.29 -10.67
CA PRO A 387 1.88 5.15 -10.48
C PRO A 387 2.20 4.05 -11.50
N ARG A 388 1.73 2.86 -11.21
CA ARG A 388 1.67 1.78 -12.20
C ARG A 388 0.71 2.13 -13.34
N PRO A 389 0.87 1.55 -14.55
CA PRO A 389 0.00 1.84 -15.69
C PRO A 389 -1.49 1.70 -15.36
N ARG A 390 -2.28 2.68 -15.77
CA ARG A 390 -3.70 2.81 -15.39
C ARG A 390 -4.60 2.03 -16.35
N THR A 391 -4.47 0.70 -16.31
CA THR A 391 -5.26 -0.24 -17.11
C THR A 391 -5.87 -1.35 -16.24
N PRO A 392 -7.09 -1.83 -16.53
CA PRO A 392 -7.69 -2.98 -15.84
C PRO A 392 -6.85 -4.26 -15.91
N ASP A 393 -5.97 -4.35 -16.89
CA ASP A 393 -5.19 -5.54 -17.23
C ASP A 393 -3.77 -5.52 -16.62
N TRP A 394 -3.45 -4.52 -15.77
CA TRP A 394 -2.08 -4.40 -15.23
C TRP A 394 -1.62 -5.65 -14.49
N ALA A 395 -2.48 -6.27 -13.68
CA ALA A 395 -2.10 -7.48 -12.93
C ALA A 395 -1.59 -8.61 -13.86
N LYS A 396 -2.24 -8.78 -15.03
CA LYS A 396 -1.80 -9.79 -16.02
C LYS A 396 -0.53 -9.36 -16.75
N VAL A 397 -0.39 -8.09 -17.06
CA VAL A 397 0.85 -7.54 -17.66
C VAL A 397 2.02 -7.76 -16.70
N GLU A 398 1.85 -7.43 -15.44
CA GLU A 398 2.85 -7.58 -14.38
C GLU A 398 3.24 -9.05 -14.15
N GLU A 399 2.27 -9.96 -14.19
CA GLU A 399 2.54 -11.41 -14.14
C GLU A 399 3.44 -11.86 -15.29
N LEU A 400 3.05 -11.54 -16.53
CA LEU A 400 3.81 -11.94 -17.73
C LEU A 400 5.24 -11.39 -17.72
N LEU A 401 5.38 -10.11 -17.36
CA LEU A 401 6.68 -9.45 -17.24
C LEU A 401 7.52 -10.05 -16.11
N GLY A 402 6.91 -10.30 -14.96
CA GLY A 402 7.58 -10.87 -13.80
C GLY A 402 8.10 -12.29 -14.03
N ILE A 403 7.37 -13.11 -14.79
CA ILE A 403 7.81 -14.46 -15.17
C ILE A 403 9.11 -14.40 -16.00
N GLU A 404 9.17 -13.54 -17.01
CA GLU A 404 10.34 -13.45 -17.88
C GLU A 404 11.55 -12.81 -17.16
N LEU A 405 11.31 -11.76 -16.34
CA LEU A 405 12.36 -11.17 -15.51
C LEU A 405 12.95 -12.18 -14.50
N ASN A 406 12.09 -12.99 -13.84
CA ASN A 406 12.57 -13.98 -12.87
C ASN A 406 13.41 -15.07 -13.57
N LYS A 407 13.02 -15.57 -14.76
CA LYS A 407 13.84 -16.50 -15.54
C LYS A 407 15.22 -15.92 -15.85
N ALA A 408 15.28 -14.65 -16.28
CA ALA A 408 16.54 -13.99 -16.56
C ALA A 408 17.35 -13.75 -15.28
N LEU A 409 16.69 -13.40 -14.16
CA LEU A 409 17.32 -13.27 -12.85
C LEU A 409 17.92 -14.61 -12.39
N GLN A 410 17.23 -15.73 -12.55
CA GLN A 410 17.77 -17.07 -12.28
C GLN A 410 19.02 -17.35 -13.10
N ALA A 411 19.00 -17.03 -14.38
CA ALA A 411 20.15 -17.17 -15.27
C ALA A 411 21.30 -16.20 -14.97
N GLY A 412 21.00 -15.02 -14.40
CA GLY A 412 21.97 -13.94 -14.14
C GLY A 412 22.38 -13.18 -15.41
N SER A 413 21.60 -13.30 -16.48
CA SER A 413 21.84 -12.65 -17.77
C SER A 413 20.58 -12.69 -18.63
N GLY A 414 20.60 -11.95 -19.77
CA GLY A 414 19.53 -12.01 -20.76
C GLY A 414 18.30 -11.17 -20.41
N GLY A 415 18.46 -10.13 -19.58
CA GLY A 415 17.38 -9.22 -19.21
C GLY A 415 16.71 -8.57 -20.41
N GLY A 416 17.50 -8.11 -21.39
CA GLY A 416 16.97 -7.54 -22.64
C GLY A 416 16.12 -8.53 -23.45
N ALA A 417 16.55 -9.79 -23.56
CA ALA A 417 15.77 -10.83 -24.24
C ALA A 417 14.49 -11.20 -23.48
N ALA A 418 14.54 -11.20 -22.15
CA ALA A 418 13.37 -11.40 -21.31
C ALA A 418 12.31 -10.32 -21.56
N LEU A 419 12.71 -9.05 -21.70
CA LEU A 419 11.78 -7.97 -22.03
C LEU A 419 11.19 -8.11 -23.46
N ASP A 420 11.96 -8.58 -24.44
CA ASP A 420 11.40 -8.86 -25.78
C ASP A 420 10.33 -9.95 -25.72
N ASN A 421 10.59 -11.04 -24.99
CA ASN A 421 9.61 -12.10 -24.80
C ASN A 421 8.35 -11.61 -24.07
N ALA A 422 8.52 -10.86 -22.99
CA ALA A 422 7.41 -10.29 -22.23
C ALA A 422 6.60 -9.32 -23.08
N ALA A 423 7.26 -8.43 -23.85
CA ALA A 423 6.57 -7.47 -24.71
C ALA A 423 5.70 -8.15 -25.77
N LYS A 424 6.19 -9.24 -26.35
CA LYS A 424 5.39 -10.04 -27.28
C LYS A 424 4.16 -10.65 -26.58
N GLN A 425 4.35 -11.32 -25.44
CA GLN A 425 3.25 -11.94 -24.70
C GLN A 425 2.21 -10.90 -24.25
N VAL A 426 2.66 -9.75 -23.76
CA VAL A 426 1.79 -8.64 -23.36
C VAL A 426 1.03 -8.10 -24.58
N LYS A 427 1.69 -7.93 -25.73
CA LYS A 427 1.02 -7.48 -26.96
C LYS A 427 -0.05 -8.46 -27.41
N ASP A 428 0.23 -9.77 -27.40
CA ASP A 428 -0.72 -10.82 -27.77
C ASP A 428 -1.93 -10.84 -26.81
N TYR A 429 -1.66 -10.73 -25.49
CA TYR A 429 -2.71 -10.65 -24.47
C TYR A 429 -3.60 -9.42 -24.69
N LEU A 430 -3.03 -8.21 -24.79
CA LEU A 430 -3.78 -6.96 -24.96
C LEU A 430 -4.56 -6.94 -26.28
N THR A 431 -4.05 -7.61 -27.34
CA THR A 431 -4.82 -7.80 -28.58
C THR A 431 -6.08 -8.61 -28.32
N THR A 432 -5.96 -9.73 -27.59
CA THR A 432 -7.12 -10.56 -27.20
C THR A 432 -8.08 -9.82 -26.28
N ALA A 433 -7.57 -8.99 -25.39
CA ALA A 433 -8.36 -8.14 -24.49
C ALA A 433 -9.02 -6.92 -25.21
N GLY A 434 -8.73 -6.74 -26.51
CA GLY A 434 -9.43 -5.75 -27.35
C GLY A 434 -8.87 -4.34 -27.29
N TYR A 435 -7.59 -4.15 -26.97
CA TYR A 435 -6.93 -2.83 -26.94
C TYR A 435 -6.68 -2.24 -28.33
N TYR A 436 -6.62 -3.08 -29.35
CA TYR A 436 -6.27 -2.71 -30.72
C TYR A 436 -7.40 -2.99 -31.72
#